data_48cce9b0dfab1b72439dede4c50d0554
#
_entry.id   48cce9b0dfab1b72439dede4c50d0554
#
_cell.length_a   1.000
_cell.length_b   1.000
_cell.length_c   1.000
_cell.angle_alpha   90.00
_cell.angle_beta   90.00
_cell.angle_gamma   90.00
#
_symmetry.space_group_name_H-M   'P 1'
#
loop_
_entity.id
_entity.type
_entity.pdbx_description
1 polymer ?
#
loop_
_entity_poly.entity_id
_entity_poly.type
_entity_poly.pdbx_seq_one_letter_code
_entity_poly.pdbx_strand_id
1 'polypeptide(L)'
;MSEKEFKNNRPKSDEKDLEGLVQNFSQKVEPAAKKVKKTVGKIERQGMHAAEHYTGDDYTMRGAMVLATCGMAVNNAIEKHMRIENSVKSVINDAKELKFQDDVKEVQKMMKGFVKDGDPGIDELLNKTDKYGADVIAQAYVNVAKEIGKEDVWQMTKIDEAFNFEHPVFKREFDFIRSRDPEADAALDFLDMEMGRER
;
A
#
# COMPACT_ATOMS: atom_id res chain seq x y z
N MET A 1 16.36 9.68 36.67
CA MET A 1 16.03 8.33 36.21
C MET A 1 15.91 8.41 34.70
N SER A 2 16.80 7.74 34.02
CA SER A 2 17.06 7.85 32.58
C SER A 2 15.99 7.11 31.78
N GLU A 3 15.26 7.83 30.93
CA GLU A 3 14.41 7.22 29.91
C GLU A 3 15.30 6.58 28.85
N LYS A 4 15.24 5.25 28.79
CA LYS A 4 15.94 4.48 27.77
C LYS A 4 15.30 4.73 26.43
N GLU A 5 16.03 5.36 25.54
CA GLU A 5 15.76 5.40 24.10
C GLU A 5 15.58 3.96 23.57
N PHE A 6 14.37 3.57 23.28
CA PHE A 6 14.09 2.43 22.43
C PHE A 6 14.42 2.83 20.99
N LYS A 7 15.68 2.70 20.61
CA LYS A 7 16.09 2.73 19.20
C LYS A 7 15.41 1.57 18.49
N ASN A 8 14.49 1.90 17.63
CA ASN A 8 13.78 0.97 16.74
C ASN A 8 14.78 0.51 15.65
N ASN A 9 15.72 -0.35 16.02
CA ASN A 9 16.64 -1.02 15.10
C ASN A 9 15.91 -2.23 14.47
N ARG A 10 14.92 -1.97 13.58
CA ARG A 10 14.50 -3.01 12.64
C ARG A 10 15.53 -3.06 11.52
N PRO A 11 16.13 -4.23 11.23
CA PRO A 11 17.07 -4.36 10.13
C PRO A 11 16.34 -4.11 8.81
N LYS A 12 16.79 -3.13 8.05
CA LYS A 12 16.30 -2.80 6.71
C LYS A 12 16.47 -3.92 5.68
N SER A 13 17.22 -4.98 6.03
CA SER A 13 17.41 -6.18 5.22
C SER A 13 16.13 -7.01 5.07
N ASP A 14 15.33 -7.13 6.12
CA ASP A 14 14.20 -8.07 6.14
C ASP A 14 13.05 -7.66 5.22
N GLU A 15 12.86 -6.36 4.98
CA GLU A 15 11.78 -5.84 4.13
C GLU A 15 12.08 -6.06 2.64
N LYS A 16 13.33 -5.83 2.20
CA LYS A 16 13.76 -6.11 0.82
C LYS A 16 13.79 -7.60 0.51
N ASP A 17 14.14 -8.40 1.49
CA ASP A 17 14.15 -9.87 1.34
C ASP A 17 12.73 -10.42 1.24
N LEU A 18 11.76 -9.90 2.00
CA LEU A 18 10.34 -10.25 1.91
C LEU A 18 9.73 -9.81 0.57
N GLU A 19 9.98 -8.60 0.10
CA GLU A 19 9.51 -8.14 -1.21
C GLU A 19 10.11 -8.96 -2.35
N GLY A 20 11.40 -9.28 -2.28
CA GLY A 20 12.08 -10.14 -3.25
C GLY A 20 11.51 -11.56 -3.26
N LEU A 21 11.20 -12.13 -2.11
CA LEU A 21 10.56 -13.45 -1.99
C LEU A 21 9.15 -13.45 -2.59
N VAL A 22 8.33 -12.43 -2.30
CA VAL A 22 6.97 -12.33 -2.84
C VAL A 22 6.99 -12.10 -4.35
N GLN A 23 7.86 -11.25 -4.87
CA GLN A 23 8.02 -11.05 -6.32
C GLN A 23 8.50 -12.33 -7.02
N ASN A 24 9.46 -13.04 -6.47
CA ASN A 24 9.92 -14.32 -7.01
C ASN A 24 8.82 -15.38 -6.97
N PHE A 25 8.03 -15.42 -5.90
CA PHE A 25 6.90 -16.34 -5.77
C PHE A 25 5.80 -16.03 -6.79
N SER A 26 5.38 -14.77 -6.88
CA SER A 26 4.35 -14.34 -7.85
C SER A 26 4.78 -14.56 -9.30
N GLN A 27 6.02 -14.27 -9.64
CA GLN A 27 6.51 -14.43 -11.02
C GLN A 27 6.66 -15.89 -11.45
N LYS A 28 7.05 -16.80 -10.54
CA LYS A 28 7.32 -18.20 -10.87
C LYS A 28 6.13 -19.12 -10.63
N VAL A 29 5.36 -18.89 -9.58
CA VAL A 29 4.30 -19.80 -9.13
C VAL A 29 2.94 -19.44 -9.71
N GLU A 30 2.61 -18.17 -9.84
CA GLU A 30 1.30 -17.74 -10.36
C GLU A 30 1.04 -18.18 -11.81
N PRO A 31 1.98 -18.05 -12.77
CA PRO A 31 1.78 -18.57 -14.12
C PRO A 31 1.66 -20.08 -14.16
N ALA A 32 2.45 -20.78 -13.33
CA ALA A 32 2.39 -22.24 -13.24
C ALA A 32 1.07 -22.71 -12.64
N ALA A 33 0.60 -22.08 -11.56
CA ALA A 33 -0.68 -22.38 -10.92
C ALA A 33 -1.86 -22.13 -11.87
N LYS A 34 -1.86 -21.02 -12.64
CA LYS A 34 -2.88 -20.72 -13.66
C LYS A 34 -2.88 -21.78 -14.77
N LYS A 35 -1.70 -22.23 -15.22
CA LYS A 35 -1.58 -23.28 -16.24
C LYS A 35 -2.08 -24.63 -15.74
N VAL A 36 -1.73 -25.01 -14.50
CA VAL A 36 -2.20 -26.24 -13.86
C VAL A 36 -3.71 -26.19 -13.68
N LYS A 37 -4.27 -25.10 -13.15
CA LYS A 37 -5.73 -24.93 -12.96
C LYS A 37 -6.49 -25.05 -14.29
N LYS A 38 -5.96 -24.48 -15.38
CA LYS A 38 -6.56 -24.59 -16.72
C LYS A 38 -6.53 -26.05 -17.23
N THR A 39 -5.43 -26.76 -17.01
CA THR A 39 -5.25 -28.13 -17.43
C THR A 39 -6.15 -29.09 -16.64
N VAL A 40 -6.19 -28.92 -15.31
CA VAL A 40 -7.06 -29.72 -14.42
C VAL A 40 -8.54 -29.51 -14.74
N GLY A 41 -8.96 -28.25 -14.92
CA GLY A 41 -10.35 -27.94 -15.31
C GLY A 41 -10.74 -28.47 -16.72
N LYS A 42 -9.75 -28.74 -17.58
CA LYS A 42 -9.99 -29.43 -18.87
C LYS A 42 -10.16 -30.92 -18.66
N ILE A 43 -9.33 -31.52 -17.83
CA ILE A 43 -9.40 -32.97 -17.48
C ILE A 43 -10.71 -33.28 -16.72
N GLU A 44 -11.09 -32.43 -15.75
CA GLU A 44 -12.38 -32.57 -15.05
C GLU A 44 -13.57 -32.54 -16.00
N ARG A 45 -13.62 -31.56 -16.92
CA ARG A 45 -14.70 -31.47 -17.91
C ARG A 45 -14.73 -32.64 -18.85
N GLN A 46 -13.58 -33.16 -19.29
CA GLN A 46 -13.49 -34.34 -20.13
C GLN A 46 -13.92 -35.60 -19.37
N GLY A 47 -13.55 -35.70 -18.09
CA GLY A 47 -13.97 -36.81 -17.22
C GLY A 47 -15.48 -36.80 -16.95
N MET A 48 -16.08 -35.66 -16.66
CA MET A 48 -17.52 -35.51 -16.48
C MET A 48 -18.29 -35.79 -17.77
N HIS A 49 -17.83 -35.29 -18.91
CA HIS A 49 -18.45 -35.53 -20.20
C HIS A 49 -18.37 -37.03 -20.61
N ALA A 50 -17.26 -37.68 -20.30
CA ALA A 50 -17.13 -39.12 -20.50
C ALA A 50 -18.08 -39.92 -19.58
N ALA A 51 -18.28 -39.52 -18.35
CA ALA A 51 -19.19 -40.12 -17.39
C ALA A 51 -20.66 -39.93 -17.78
N GLU A 52 -21.03 -38.76 -18.35
CA GLU A 52 -22.41 -38.48 -18.83
C GLU A 52 -22.81 -39.26 -20.07
N HIS A 53 -21.86 -39.64 -20.94
CA HIS A 53 -22.12 -40.33 -22.19
C HIS A 53 -21.87 -41.84 -22.10
N TYR A 54 -21.52 -42.32 -20.93
CA TYR A 54 -21.12 -43.72 -20.77
C TYR A 54 -22.31 -44.64 -20.38
N THR A 55 -22.55 -45.65 -21.19
CA THR A 55 -23.70 -46.57 -21.02
C THR A 55 -23.30 -48.04 -20.79
N GLY A 56 -22.17 -48.33 -20.14
CA GLY A 56 -22.06 -49.75 -19.94
C GLY A 56 -20.76 -50.39 -19.51
N ASP A 57 -19.86 -49.84 -18.76
CA ASP A 57 -18.83 -50.68 -18.15
C ASP A 57 -18.33 -50.05 -16.82
N ASP A 58 -18.47 -50.78 -15.73
CA ASP A 58 -18.12 -50.34 -14.34
C ASP A 58 -16.69 -49.82 -14.20
N TYR A 59 -15.74 -50.31 -15.02
CA TYR A 59 -14.34 -49.92 -14.97
C TYR A 59 -14.08 -48.48 -15.47
N THR A 60 -14.77 -48.06 -16.51
CA THR A 60 -14.55 -46.72 -17.08
C THR A 60 -15.22 -45.65 -16.24
N MET A 61 -16.36 -45.96 -15.63
CA MET A 61 -17.04 -45.08 -14.69
C MET A 61 -16.21 -44.89 -13.43
N ARG A 62 -15.58 -45.91 -12.89
CA ARG A 62 -14.63 -45.80 -11.76
C ARG A 62 -13.41 -44.99 -12.15
N GLY A 63 -12.86 -45.14 -13.34
CA GLY A 63 -11.76 -44.34 -13.87
C GLY A 63 -12.11 -42.86 -13.97
N ALA A 64 -13.31 -42.54 -14.50
CA ALA A 64 -13.80 -41.17 -14.58
C ALA A 64 -14.01 -40.52 -13.20
N MET A 65 -14.56 -41.29 -12.23
CA MET A 65 -14.71 -40.81 -10.84
C MET A 65 -13.38 -40.57 -10.15
N VAL A 66 -12.36 -41.41 -10.36
CA VAL A 66 -11.01 -41.20 -9.83
C VAL A 66 -10.40 -39.93 -10.40
N LEU A 67 -10.51 -39.69 -11.71
CA LEU A 67 -10.01 -38.49 -12.35
C LEU A 67 -10.71 -37.23 -11.83
N ALA A 68 -12.03 -37.27 -11.66
CA ALA A 68 -12.79 -36.15 -11.11
C ALA A 68 -12.38 -35.86 -9.64
N THR A 69 -12.17 -36.88 -8.83
CA THR A 69 -11.75 -36.76 -7.43
C THR A 69 -10.33 -36.18 -7.33
N CYS A 70 -9.41 -36.66 -8.18
CA CYS A 70 -8.06 -36.10 -8.27
C CYS A 70 -8.08 -34.63 -8.70
N GLY A 71 -8.92 -34.30 -9.69
CA GLY A 71 -9.11 -32.92 -10.15
C GLY A 71 -9.58 -31.97 -9.04
N MET A 72 -10.58 -32.38 -8.27
CA MET A 72 -11.08 -31.64 -7.11
C MET A 72 -10.01 -31.47 -6.04
N ALA A 73 -9.23 -32.50 -5.74
CA ALA A 73 -8.16 -32.43 -4.76
C ALA A 73 -7.06 -31.42 -5.17
N VAL A 74 -6.68 -31.41 -6.45
CA VAL A 74 -5.70 -30.45 -6.99
C VAL A 74 -6.27 -29.03 -6.98
N ASN A 75 -7.53 -28.83 -7.37
CA ASN A 75 -8.17 -27.51 -7.30
C ASN A 75 -8.22 -26.98 -5.87
N ASN A 76 -8.59 -27.80 -4.90
CA ASN A 76 -8.59 -27.42 -3.49
C ASN A 76 -7.21 -27.05 -2.98
N ALA A 77 -6.17 -27.77 -3.40
CA ALA A 77 -4.79 -27.45 -3.06
C ALA A 77 -4.35 -26.11 -3.66
N ILE A 78 -4.71 -25.83 -4.93
CA ILE A 78 -4.43 -24.55 -5.59
C ILE A 78 -5.16 -23.39 -4.89
N GLU A 79 -6.45 -23.56 -4.55
CA GLU A 79 -7.22 -22.54 -3.85
C GLU A 79 -6.65 -22.24 -2.46
N LYS A 80 -6.25 -23.27 -1.73
CA LYS A 80 -5.58 -23.09 -0.43
C LYS A 80 -4.28 -22.30 -0.58
N HIS A 81 -3.51 -22.58 -1.62
CA HIS A 81 -2.26 -21.88 -1.90
C HIS A 81 -2.50 -20.41 -2.26
N MET A 82 -3.50 -20.12 -3.10
CA MET A 82 -3.91 -18.75 -3.45
C MET A 82 -4.43 -17.98 -2.23
N ARG A 83 -5.12 -18.63 -1.29
CA ARG A 83 -5.55 -17.99 -0.02
C ARG A 83 -4.35 -17.59 0.84
N ILE A 84 -3.33 -18.45 0.93
CA ILE A 84 -2.09 -18.13 1.66
C ILE A 84 -1.38 -16.95 1.01
N GLU A 85 -1.26 -16.92 -0.33
CA GLU A 85 -0.64 -15.81 -1.06
C GLU A 85 -1.36 -14.49 -0.83
N ASN A 86 -2.69 -14.49 -0.89
CA ASN A 86 -3.50 -13.30 -0.61
C ASN A 86 -3.35 -12.82 0.83
N SER A 87 -3.23 -13.75 1.79
CA SER A 87 -2.99 -13.40 3.20
C SER A 87 -1.61 -12.76 3.39
N VAL A 88 -0.58 -13.28 2.72
CA VAL A 88 0.78 -12.69 2.75
C VAL A 88 0.77 -11.30 2.12
N LYS A 89 0.11 -11.12 0.97
CA LYS A 89 -0.04 -9.80 0.34
C LYS A 89 -0.76 -8.79 1.24
N SER A 90 -1.80 -9.23 1.96
CA SER A 90 -2.50 -8.38 2.93
C SER A 90 -1.56 -7.93 4.05
N VAL A 91 -0.82 -8.86 4.66
CA VAL A 91 0.13 -8.53 5.74
C VAL A 91 1.20 -7.53 5.27
N ILE A 92 1.70 -7.68 4.03
CA ILE A 92 2.69 -6.75 3.47
C ILE A 92 2.07 -5.37 3.23
N ASN A 93 0.85 -5.31 2.72
CA ASN A 93 0.16 -4.04 2.51
C ASN A 93 -0.13 -3.34 3.84
N ASP A 94 -0.55 -4.10 4.86
CA ASP A 94 -0.78 -3.57 6.21
C ASP A 94 0.52 -3.03 6.82
N ALA A 95 1.64 -3.72 6.62
CA ALA A 95 2.96 -3.25 7.08
C ALA A 95 3.42 -1.99 6.34
N LYS A 96 3.17 -1.89 5.03
CA LYS A 96 3.48 -0.68 4.23
C LYS A 96 2.63 0.51 4.68
N GLU A 97 1.36 0.30 4.95
CA GLU A 97 0.46 1.33 5.46
C GLU A 97 0.89 1.83 6.84
N LEU A 98 1.25 0.91 7.76
CA LEU A 98 1.76 1.28 9.08
C LEU A 98 3.03 2.12 8.99
N LYS A 99 3.95 1.74 8.10
CA LYS A 99 5.18 2.51 7.86
C LYS A 99 4.86 3.89 7.31
N PHE A 100 3.97 3.99 6.32
CA PHE A 100 3.53 5.26 5.76
C PHE A 100 2.97 6.18 6.85
N GLN A 101 2.10 5.67 7.71
CA GLN A 101 1.52 6.44 8.81
C GLN A 101 2.56 6.89 9.84
N ASP A 102 3.57 6.07 10.12
CA ASP A 102 4.66 6.44 11.03
C ASP A 102 5.56 7.52 10.42
N ASP A 103 5.89 7.40 9.13
CA ASP A 103 6.66 8.40 8.39
C ASP A 103 5.89 9.74 8.32
N VAL A 104 4.58 9.71 8.06
CA VAL A 104 3.71 10.91 8.10
C VAL A 104 3.74 11.59 9.46
N LYS A 105 3.64 10.83 10.55
CA LYS A 105 3.70 11.39 11.92
C LYS A 105 5.04 12.03 12.22
N GLU A 106 6.15 11.42 11.76
CA GLU A 106 7.48 11.98 11.96
C GLU A 106 7.63 13.31 11.24
N VAL A 107 7.27 13.38 9.95
CA VAL A 107 7.32 14.62 9.14
C VAL A 107 6.36 15.67 9.70
N GLN A 108 5.15 15.30 10.08
CA GLN A 108 4.16 16.19 10.70
C GLN A 108 4.70 16.82 12.00
N LYS A 109 5.37 16.04 12.83
CA LYS A 109 5.99 16.55 14.05
C LYS A 109 7.10 17.58 13.76
N MET A 110 7.91 17.33 12.75
CA MET A 110 8.94 18.29 12.32
C MET A 110 8.32 19.60 11.79
N MET A 111 7.30 19.50 10.92
CA MET A 111 6.58 20.67 10.40
C MET A 111 5.92 21.49 11.52
N LYS A 112 5.28 20.82 12.48
CA LYS A 112 4.68 21.50 13.64
C LYS A 112 5.71 22.20 14.51
N GLY A 113 6.89 21.61 14.71
CA GLY A 113 7.99 22.27 15.40
C GLY A 113 8.42 23.53 14.67
N PHE A 114 8.60 23.47 13.36
CA PHE A 114 8.93 24.64 12.54
C PHE A 114 7.85 25.73 12.60
N VAL A 115 6.57 25.36 12.46
CA VAL A 115 5.46 26.32 12.53
C VAL A 115 5.37 26.99 13.89
N LYS A 116 5.55 26.25 14.98
CA LYS A 116 5.43 26.76 16.35
C LYS A 116 6.60 27.64 16.77
N ASP A 117 7.81 27.21 16.49
CA ASP A 117 9.02 27.81 17.06
C ASP A 117 9.69 28.77 16.09
N GLY A 118 9.24 28.84 14.82
CA GLY A 118 9.86 29.64 13.77
C GLY A 118 11.32 29.23 13.52
N ASP A 119 11.68 28.01 13.87
CA ASP A 119 13.02 27.47 13.86
C ASP A 119 13.57 27.38 12.42
N PRO A 120 14.83 27.74 12.16
CA PRO A 120 15.52 27.52 10.89
C PRO A 120 15.70 26.03 10.52
N GLY A 121 15.06 25.10 11.24
CA GLY A 121 15.05 23.67 10.96
C GLY A 121 14.44 23.25 9.62
N ILE A 122 14.08 24.21 8.76
CA ILE A 122 13.60 23.93 7.41
C ILE A 122 14.60 23.11 6.59
N ASP A 123 15.92 23.39 6.74
CA ASP A 123 16.96 22.64 6.04
C ASP A 123 17.05 21.19 6.54
N GLU A 124 16.84 20.97 7.85
CA GLU A 124 16.75 19.63 8.41
C GLU A 124 15.50 18.89 7.90
N LEU A 125 14.37 19.59 7.80
CA LEU A 125 13.15 19.08 7.22
C LEU A 125 13.36 18.68 5.76
N LEU A 126 13.98 19.52 4.93
CA LEU A 126 14.31 19.24 3.53
C LEU A 126 15.25 18.04 3.41
N ASN A 127 16.34 18.01 4.15
CA ASN A 127 17.30 16.90 4.13
C ASN A 127 16.69 15.56 4.54
N LYS A 128 15.71 15.57 5.45
CA LYS A 128 15.00 14.36 5.85
C LYS A 128 13.93 13.94 4.87
N THR A 129 13.27 14.90 4.19
CA THR A 129 12.16 14.61 3.29
C THR A 129 12.57 14.03 1.94
N ASP A 130 13.80 14.20 1.49
CA ASP A 130 14.36 13.43 0.36
C ASP A 130 14.20 11.91 0.56
N LYS A 131 14.02 11.50 1.83
CA LYS A 131 13.86 10.10 2.24
C LYS A 131 12.42 9.59 2.19
N TYR A 132 11.42 10.46 2.29
CA TYR A 132 10.03 10.06 2.57
C TYR A 132 9.12 10.01 1.36
N GLY A 133 9.40 10.67 0.28
CA GLY A 133 8.50 10.77 -0.85
C GLY A 133 7.42 11.85 -0.73
N ALA A 134 6.87 12.25 -1.87
CA ALA A 134 5.94 13.36 -1.98
C ALA A 134 4.59 13.11 -1.31
N ASP A 135 4.12 11.87 -1.32
CA ASP A 135 2.88 11.42 -0.70
C ASP A 135 2.90 11.59 0.83
N VAL A 136 3.98 11.20 1.48
CA VAL A 136 4.18 11.39 2.93
C VAL A 136 4.22 12.87 3.28
N ILE A 137 4.96 13.67 2.51
CA ILE A 137 5.10 15.12 2.74
C ILE A 137 3.75 15.81 2.56
N ALA A 138 3.03 15.49 1.49
CA ALA A 138 1.72 16.07 1.22
C ALA A 138 0.71 15.72 2.33
N GLN A 139 0.68 14.47 2.79
CA GLN A 139 -0.21 14.07 3.87
C GLN A 139 0.15 14.74 5.20
N ALA A 140 1.44 14.84 5.53
CA ALA A 140 1.89 15.54 6.73
C ALA A 140 1.54 17.03 6.68
N TYR A 141 1.73 17.69 5.54
CA TYR A 141 1.35 19.08 5.30
C TYR A 141 -0.15 19.30 5.52
N VAL A 142 -0.99 18.47 4.91
CA VAL A 142 -2.44 18.54 5.09
C VAL A 142 -2.85 18.36 6.54
N ASN A 143 -2.23 17.44 7.27
CA ASN A 143 -2.52 17.21 8.68
C ASN A 143 -2.13 18.43 9.53
N VAL A 144 -1.01 19.07 9.22
CA VAL A 144 -0.62 20.34 9.89
C VAL A 144 -1.60 21.44 9.52
N ALA A 145 -2.00 21.56 8.24
CA ALA A 145 -2.95 22.56 7.78
C ALA A 145 -4.30 22.51 8.50
N LYS A 146 -4.78 21.30 8.84
CA LYS A 146 -6.00 21.12 9.60
C LYS A 146 -5.91 21.61 11.06
N GLU A 147 -4.72 21.64 11.61
CA GLU A 147 -4.48 21.98 13.02
C GLU A 147 -3.99 23.42 13.21
N ILE A 148 -3.60 24.09 12.11
CA ILE A 148 -2.97 25.42 12.18
C ILE A 148 -4.00 26.53 12.41
N GLY A 149 -3.61 27.54 13.19
CA GLY A 149 -4.35 28.78 13.33
C GLY A 149 -3.94 29.85 12.30
N LYS A 150 -4.70 30.94 12.22
CA LYS A 150 -4.43 32.05 11.26
C LYS A 150 -3.06 32.69 11.42
N GLU A 151 -2.58 32.80 12.64
CA GLU A 151 -1.27 33.37 12.97
C GLU A 151 -0.08 32.56 12.43
N ASP A 152 -0.28 31.30 12.16
CA ASP A 152 0.77 30.37 11.74
C ASP A 152 0.83 30.20 10.20
N VAL A 153 -0.10 30.80 9.45
CA VAL A 153 -0.19 30.68 7.98
C VAL A 153 1.12 31.11 7.30
N TRP A 154 1.76 32.16 7.82
CA TRP A 154 3.02 32.63 7.26
C TRP A 154 4.16 31.59 7.36
N GLN A 155 4.21 30.83 8.43
CA GLN A 155 5.19 29.73 8.57
C GLN A 155 4.89 28.58 7.59
N MET A 156 3.60 28.30 7.35
CA MET A 156 3.20 27.34 6.33
C MET A 156 3.61 27.80 4.92
N THR A 157 3.52 29.09 4.62
CA THR A 157 3.99 29.65 3.34
C THR A 157 5.47 29.35 3.12
N LYS A 158 6.31 29.45 4.16
CA LYS A 158 7.73 29.12 4.06
C LYS A 158 7.99 27.63 3.81
N ILE A 159 7.21 26.76 4.46
CA ILE A 159 7.29 25.32 4.19
C ILE A 159 6.89 25.05 2.75
N ASP A 160 5.84 25.69 2.28
CA ASP A 160 5.34 25.57 0.92
C ASP A 160 6.37 26.01 -0.13
N GLU A 161 6.99 27.17 0.07
CA GLU A 161 8.08 27.66 -0.78
C GLU A 161 9.25 26.67 -0.83
N ALA A 162 9.62 26.11 0.32
CA ALA A 162 10.72 25.16 0.43
C ALA A 162 10.44 23.85 -0.33
N PHE A 163 9.20 23.36 -0.28
CA PHE A 163 8.81 22.12 -0.96
C PHE A 163 8.24 22.31 -2.36
N ASN A 164 7.94 23.54 -2.75
CA ASN A 164 7.31 23.85 -4.03
C ASN A 164 6.05 22.97 -4.27
N PHE A 165 5.06 23.10 -3.42
CA PHE A 165 3.80 22.33 -3.48
C PHE A 165 2.96 22.58 -4.74
N GLU A 166 3.29 23.59 -5.51
CA GLU A 166 2.76 23.83 -6.88
C GLU A 166 3.30 22.82 -7.89
N HIS A 167 4.40 22.13 -7.56
CA HIS A 167 4.98 21.13 -8.46
C HIS A 167 3.96 20.01 -8.75
N PRO A 168 3.86 19.52 -10.02
CA PRO A 168 2.83 18.56 -10.43
C PRO A 168 2.73 17.30 -9.58
N VAL A 169 3.84 16.85 -8.99
CA VAL A 169 3.88 15.67 -8.12
C VAL A 169 3.10 15.93 -6.83
N PHE A 170 3.34 17.06 -6.14
CA PHE A 170 2.61 17.42 -4.93
C PHE A 170 1.17 17.75 -5.22
N LYS A 171 0.91 18.50 -6.31
CA LYS A 171 -0.46 18.82 -6.72
C LYS A 171 -1.32 17.58 -6.89
N ARG A 172 -0.79 16.55 -7.54
CA ARG A 172 -1.49 15.26 -7.69
C ARG A 172 -1.83 14.62 -6.35
N GLU A 173 -0.90 14.64 -5.39
CA GLU A 173 -1.15 14.07 -4.06
C GLU A 173 -2.17 14.92 -3.28
N PHE A 174 -2.14 16.24 -3.38
CA PHE A 174 -3.16 17.12 -2.79
C PHE A 174 -4.54 16.88 -3.40
N ASP A 175 -4.65 16.80 -4.72
CA ASP A 175 -5.92 16.52 -5.40
C ASP A 175 -6.49 15.16 -4.95
N PHE A 176 -5.64 14.17 -4.77
CA PHE A 176 -6.03 12.87 -4.25
C PHE A 176 -6.56 12.95 -2.81
N ILE A 177 -5.87 13.67 -1.93
CA ILE A 177 -6.28 13.85 -0.53
C ILE A 177 -7.59 14.65 -0.46
N ARG A 178 -7.70 15.77 -1.17
CA ARG A 178 -8.91 16.60 -1.27
C ARG A 178 -10.12 15.77 -1.70
N SER A 179 -9.97 14.89 -2.68
CA SER A 179 -11.07 14.05 -3.19
C SER A 179 -11.62 13.05 -2.19
N ARG A 180 -10.88 12.74 -1.14
CA ARG A 180 -11.22 11.73 -0.13
C ARG A 180 -11.59 12.27 1.23
N ASP A 181 -11.12 13.45 1.55
CA ASP A 181 -11.23 14.05 2.88
C ASP A 181 -11.77 15.49 2.77
N PRO A 182 -13.07 15.70 2.99
CA PRO A 182 -13.69 17.04 2.95
C PRO A 182 -13.07 18.03 3.94
N GLU A 183 -12.52 17.54 5.06
CA GLU A 183 -11.85 18.38 6.05
C GLU A 183 -10.48 18.84 5.54
N ALA A 184 -9.79 17.96 4.79
CA ALA A 184 -8.56 18.31 4.09
C ALA A 184 -8.81 19.35 2.99
N ASP A 185 -9.88 19.20 2.22
CA ASP A 185 -10.26 20.15 1.18
C ASP A 185 -10.50 21.54 1.78
N ALA A 186 -11.30 21.63 2.83
CA ALA A 186 -11.58 22.88 3.52
C ALA A 186 -10.33 23.53 4.15
N ALA A 187 -9.41 22.72 4.72
CA ALA A 187 -8.18 23.23 5.32
C ALA A 187 -7.22 23.78 4.28
N LEU A 188 -7.07 23.10 3.15
CA LEU A 188 -6.22 23.55 2.05
C LEU A 188 -6.82 24.78 1.36
N ASP A 189 -8.15 24.85 1.17
CA ASP A 189 -8.82 26.05 0.67
C ASP A 189 -8.59 27.26 1.56
N PHE A 190 -8.68 27.06 2.87
CA PHE A 190 -8.38 28.13 3.83
C PHE A 190 -6.95 28.64 3.66
N LEU A 191 -5.95 27.74 3.55
CA LEU A 191 -4.56 28.13 3.33
C LEU A 191 -4.38 28.84 1.99
N ASP A 192 -4.94 28.32 0.90
CA ASP A 192 -4.84 28.91 -0.43
C ASP A 192 -5.39 30.36 -0.43
N MET A 193 -6.52 30.58 0.23
CA MET A 193 -7.12 31.90 0.37
C MET A 193 -6.27 32.85 1.20
N GLU A 194 -5.75 32.40 2.36
CA GLU A 194 -4.93 33.25 3.25
C GLU A 194 -3.53 33.55 2.64
N MET A 195 -3.00 32.64 1.82
CA MET A 195 -1.75 32.83 1.08
C MET A 195 -1.93 33.59 -0.25
N GLY A 196 -3.15 33.98 -0.59
CA GLY A 196 -3.46 34.75 -1.82
C GLY A 196 -3.31 33.92 -3.11
N ARG A 197 -3.44 32.60 -3.02
CA ARG A 197 -3.47 31.73 -4.19
C ARG A 197 -4.87 31.68 -4.74
N GLU A 198 -5.02 31.98 -6.03
CA GLU A 198 -6.26 31.73 -6.78
C GLU A 198 -6.25 30.27 -7.27
N ARG A 199 -7.42 29.62 -7.23
CA ARG A 199 -7.66 28.29 -7.83
C ARG A 199 -7.68 28.32 -9.34
#